data_b03adc21f78d16ca590d37c24e8f5e4e
#
_entry.id   b03adc21f78d16ca590d37c24e8f5e4e
#
_cell.length_a   1.000
_cell.length_b   1.000
_cell.length_c   1.000
_cell.angle_alpha   90.00
_cell.angle_beta   90.00
_cell.angle_gamma   90.00
#
_symmetry.space_group_name_H-M   'P 1'
#
loop_
_entity.id
_entity.type
_entity.pdbx_description
1 polymer ?
#
loop_
_entity_poly.entity_id
_entity_poly.type
_entity_poly.pdbx_seq_one_letter_code
_entity_poly.pdbx_strand_id
1 'polypeptide(L)'
;MAVCLTASADVRLPQIFGNNMILQQKTSNAVWGFAEPGEKVTVKASWGSEARAVAGKSGRWKVLLKTPGHGTGYHLTVQGKNTLTVRNVAIGEVWLCAGQSNMGWRLSAVFDGVKDAASANYPNLRIFRSERKHSHQPQEDCVAKWAPCAPDSAATCSAVSFYFARKLHQELKIPIGIVVQPYAGTPIEGWMPREIQMNDPRTRKDVEETDKISAAYDITQAKKQLERAMQRWKQGERRGKPVLRTPRNWGHQYPGNIFNGMIHPVRPYGIRGAIWYQGERNAKDVPQALNYRRQLTLLINYYRSSWHELSGGNVAKDFPFYFTQLPSWTPAQEKPVEHLEAAWAVNREMMRLVASEVPNTGMAVSIDTGDVIALHPKNKKPIGLRHAYLALKQVYGKDIVANGPLFKKQTIKGNQINLEFDAVGSGLMTARPGKMNSFAIAGKDRKWHWADAKIKEDAVVVSSTEVSIPVAVRYAWAMNPSQRNLLYNKEGLPASPFRTDSWPLFDPKKDQAVTVNKPQKPEGYQPKDWARPKMTH
;
A
#
# COMPACT_ATOMS: atom_id res chain seq x y z
N MET A 1 -46.81 -31.85 12.71
CA MET A 1 -46.64 -30.52 12.13
C MET A 1 -45.48 -29.85 12.86
N ALA A 2 -44.30 -29.79 12.27
CA ALA A 2 -43.18 -29.01 12.81
C ALA A 2 -43.39 -27.56 12.41
N VAL A 3 -43.69 -26.72 13.37
CA VAL A 3 -43.72 -25.26 13.19
C VAL A 3 -42.27 -24.81 13.00
N CYS A 4 -41.88 -24.61 11.75
CA CYS A 4 -40.62 -23.97 11.42
C CYS A 4 -40.77 -22.48 11.82
N LEU A 5 -40.34 -22.12 13.02
CA LEU A 5 -40.16 -20.73 13.41
C LEU A 5 -39.07 -20.13 12.50
N THR A 6 -39.52 -19.55 11.40
CA THR A 6 -38.66 -18.65 10.60
C THR A 6 -38.32 -17.45 11.47
N ALA A 7 -37.12 -17.45 12.02
CA ALA A 7 -36.60 -16.23 12.65
C ALA A 7 -36.71 -15.10 11.62
N SER A 8 -37.57 -14.11 11.89
CA SER A 8 -37.71 -12.91 11.08
C SER A 8 -36.35 -12.23 11.02
N ALA A 9 -35.77 -12.16 9.84
CA ALA A 9 -34.48 -11.53 9.68
C ALA A 9 -34.66 -10.02 9.51
N ASP A 10 -34.54 -9.29 10.63
CA ASP A 10 -34.57 -7.82 10.65
C ASP A 10 -33.56 -7.21 9.66
N VAL A 11 -33.85 -6.02 9.16
CA VAL A 11 -32.89 -5.22 8.39
C VAL A 11 -31.61 -5.06 9.20
N ARG A 12 -30.47 -5.39 8.59
CA ARG A 12 -29.13 -5.19 9.17
C ARG A 12 -28.15 -4.60 8.17
N LEU A 13 -27.19 -3.83 8.67
CA LEU A 13 -26.14 -3.19 7.91
C LEU A 13 -24.79 -3.85 8.20
N PRO A 14 -23.89 -3.98 7.19
CA PRO A 14 -22.48 -4.25 7.44
C PRO A 14 -21.82 -3.18 8.33
N GLN A 15 -20.80 -3.55 9.08
CA GLN A 15 -20.11 -2.68 10.04
C GLN A 15 -19.55 -1.38 9.43
N ILE A 16 -19.32 -1.36 8.11
CA ILE A 16 -18.85 -0.15 7.41
C ILE A 16 -19.90 0.97 7.44
N PHE A 17 -21.19 0.64 7.62
CA PHE A 17 -22.30 1.59 7.82
C PHE A 17 -22.64 1.69 9.31
N GLY A 18 -21.80 2.34 10.07
CA GLY A 18 -21.98 2.51 11.52
C GLY A 18 -21.90 3.96 11.96
N ASN A 19 -22.19 4.19 13.24
CA ASN A 19 -22.04 5.51 13.83
C ASN A 19 -20.65 6.09 13.58
N ASN A 20 -20.56 7.39 13.39
CA ASN A 20 -19.35 8.13 13.05
C ASN A 20 -18.80 7.87 11.65
N MET A 21 -19.50 7.19 10.74
CA MET A 21 -19.02 6.98 9.37
C MET A 21 -18.87 8.29 8.60
N ILE A 22 -18.03 8.26 7.56
CA ILE A 22 -17.94 9.33 6.55
C ILE A 22 -18.34 8.76 5.19
N LEU A 23 -19.31 9.35 4.53
CA LEU A 23 -19.66 9.06 3.13
C LEU A 23 -18.90 9.97 2.18
N GLN A 24 -18.55 9.45 1.00
CA GLN A 24 -17.91 10.24 -0.05
C GLN A 24 -18.84 11.36 -0.51
N GLN A 25 -18.33 12.60 -0.59
CA GLN A 25 -19.10 13.77 -1.03
C GLN A 25 -19.37 13.81 -2.54
N LYS A 26 -20.41 14.56 -2.95
CA LYS A 26 -20.73 14.91 -4.35
C LYS A 26 -20.83 13.70 -5.28
N THR A 27 -21.43 12.60 -4.79
CA THR A 27 -21.64 11.36 -5.54
C THR A 27 -22.89 10.65 -5.07
N SER A 28 -23.26 9.55 -5.71
CA SER A 28 -24.26 8.62 -5.19
C SER A 28 -23.56 7.42 -4.55
N ASN A 29 -23.55 7.36 -3.22
CA ASN A 29 -22.92 6.27 -2.50
C ASN A 29 -23.78 5.01 -2.53
N ALA A 30 -23.19 3.86 -2.82
CA ALA A 30 -23.84 2.59 -2.61
C ALA A 30 -23.98 2.34 -1.09
N VAL A 31 -25.22 2.13 -0.64
CA VAL A 31 -25.56 1.67 0.71
C VAL A 31 -26.25 0.33 0.57
N TRP A 32 -25.78 -0.69 1.29
CA TRP A 32 -26.27 -2.06 1.17
C TRP A 32 -26.41 -2.72 2.52
N GLY A 33 -27.17 -3.82 2.53
CA GLY A 33 -27.37 -4.60 3.73
C GLY A 33 -28.18 -5.87 3.44
N PHE A 34 -28.77 -6.40 4.48
CA PHE A 34 -29.52 -7.62 4.48
C PHE A 34 -30.90 -7.41 5.10
N ALA A 35 -31.89 -8.13 4.61
CA ALA A 35 -33.27 -8.14 5.07
C ALA A 35 -33.92 -9.47 4.66
N GLU A 36 -35.18 -9.70 4.99
CA GLU A 36 -35.90 -10.83 4.45
C GLU A 36 -36.07 -10.73 2.93
N PRO A 37 -36.00 -11.86 2.20
CA PRO A 37 -36.32 -11.84 0.77
C PRO A 37 -37.69 -11.21 0.49
N GLY A 38 -37.71 -10.24 -0.42
CA GLY A 38 -38.93 -9.48 -0.78
C GLY A 38 -39.24 -8.30 0.15
N GLU A 39 -38.49 -8.09 1.23
CA GLU A 39 -38.70 -6.97 2.14
C GLU A 39 -38.37 -5.63 1.47
N LYS A 40 -39.27 -4.65 1.65
CA LYS A 40 -39.09 -3.27 1.20
C LYS A 40 -38.21 -2.52 2.20
N VAL A 41 -37.07 -2.01 1.74
CA VAL A 41 -36.14 -1.23 2.56
C VAL A 41 -36.10 0.21 2.06
N THR A 42 -36.25 1.17 2.98
CA THR A 42 -36.12 2.61 2.70
C THR A 42 -34.94 3.17 3.48
N VAL A 43 -34.04 3.86 2.80
CA VAL A 43 -32.91 4.58 3.40
C VAL A 43 -33.18 6.07 3.30
N LYS A 44 -33.30 6.75 4.45
CA LYS A 44 -33.53 8.21 4.56
C LYS A 44 -32.33 8.88 5.21
N ALA A 45 -31.90 9.97 4.63
CA ALA A 45 -30.79 10.78 5.13
C ALA A 45 -31.30 12.15 5.61
N SER A 46 -30.74 12.61 6.72
CA SER A 46 -31.11 13.91 7.30
C SER A 46 -30.78 15.12 6.42
N TRP A 47 -29.97 14.94 5.37
CA TRP A 47 -29.72 15.96 4.33
C TRP A 47 -30.74 15.96 3.19
N GLY A 48 -31.86 15.23 3.35
CA GLY A 48 -32.99 15.24 2.40
C GLY A 48 -32.92 14.18 1.30
N SER A 49 -31.92 13.32 1.27
CA SER A 49 -31.84 12.22 0.29
C SER A 49 -32.60 10.98 0.79
N GLU A 50 -33.35 10.35 -0.11
CA GLU A 50 -34.06 9.10 0.15
C GLU A 50 -33.86 8.13 -1.01
N ALA A 51 -33.73 6.85 -0.70
CA ALA A 51 -33.66 5.79 -1.71
C ALA A 51 -34.32 4.50 -1.19
N ARG A 52 -34.88 3.68 -2.11
CA ARG A 52 -35.65 2.48 -1.78
C ARG A 52 -35.15 1.28 -2.57
N ALA A 53 -35.22 0.11 -1.96
CA ALA A 53 -34.93 -1.16 -2.60
C ALA A 53 -35.87 -2.26 -2.08
N VAL A 54 -35.91 -3.38 -2.81
CA VAL A 54 -36.51 -4.62 -2.35
C VAL A 54 -35.39 -5.64 -2.18
N ALA A 55 -35.32 -6.31 -1.05
CA ALA A 55 -34.33 -7.36 -0.83
C ALA A 55 -34.54 -8.53 -1.80
N GLY A 56 -33.47 -8.92 -2.48
CA GLY A 56 -33.50 -10.04 -3.43
C GLY A 56 -33.70 -11.40 -2.75
N LYS A 57 -33.75 -12.46 -3.55
CA LYS A 57 -33.88 -13.86 -3.04
C LYS A 57 -32.79 -14.26 -2.04
N SER A 58 -31.60 -13.65 -2.10
CA SER A 58 -30.50 -13.86 -1.14
C SER A 58 -30.62 -13.03 0.13
N GLY A 59 -31.67 -12.24 0.30
CA GLY A 59 -31.85 -11.29 1.39
C GLY A 59 -30.98 -10.03 1.26
N ARG A 60 -30.25 -9.84 0.18
CA ARG A 60 -29.41 -8.65 -0.05
C ARG A 60 -30.21 -7.53 -0.69
N TRP A 61 -29.95 -6.31 -0.23
CA TRP A 61 -30.47 -5.10 -0.85
C TRP A 61 -29.33 -4.08 -1.05
N LYS A 62 -29.49 -3.19 -2.01
CA LYS A 62 -28.58 -2.09 -2.30
C LYS A 62 -29.35 -0.89 -2.85
N VAL A 63 -29.01 0.30 -2.39
CA VAL A 63 -29.49 1.58 -2.92
C VAL A 63 -28.31 2.47 -3.28
N LEU A 64 -28.57 3.47 -4.11
CA LEU A 64 -27.66 4.58 -4.39
C LEU A 64 -28.19 5.83 -3.69
N LEU A 65 -27.45 6.33 -2.69
CA LEU A 65 -27.84 7.47 -1.88
C LEU A 65 -26.99 8.69 -2.24
N LYS A 66 -27.63 9.72 -2.80
CA LYS A 66 -26.94 10.95 -3.22
C LYS A 66 -26.45 11.74 -2.00
N THR A 67 -25.18 12.18 -2.04
CA THR A 67 -24.57 13.04 -1.01
C THR A 67 -24.30 14.44 -1.56
N PRO A 68 -24.54 15.49 -0.76
CA PRO A 68 -24.15 16.87 -1.10
C PRO A 68 -22.63 17.07 -0.98
N GLY A 69 -22.18 18.31 -0.94
CA GLY A 69 -20.85 18.69 -0.50
C GLY A 69 -20.58 18.28 0.95
N HIS A 70 -19.35 18.52 1.41
CA HIS A 70 -18.93 18.14 2.76
C HIS A 70 -19.79 18.77 3.88
N GLY A 71 -19.90 18.07 4.99
CA GLY A 71 -20.65 18.50 6.17
C GLY A 71 -20.61 17.44 7.28
N THR A 72 -21.17 17.79 8.43
CA THR A 72 -21.18 16.95 9.65
C THR A 72 -22.53 16.98 10.34
N GLY A 73 -22.72 16.13 11.37
CA GLY A 73 -23.93 16.13 12.18
C GLY A 73 -25.13 15.43 11.55
N TYR A 74 -24.91 14.67 10.49
CA TYR A 74 -25.98 13.96 9.80
C TYR A 74 -26.30 12.62 10.46
N HIS A 75 -27.44 12.05 10.07
CA HIS A 75 -27.84 10.69 10.40
C HIS A 75 -28.50 10.00 9.19
N LEU A 76 -28.46 8.68 9.19
CA LEU A 76 -29.22 7.84 8.28
C LEU A 76 -30.23 7.01 9.07
N THR A 77 -31.44 6.89 8.54
CA THR A 77 -32.45 5.94 9.01
C THR A 77 -32.66 4.89 7.93
N VAL A 78 -32.52 3.61 8.30
CA VAL A 78 -32.80 2.47 7.43
C VAL A 78 -34.01 1.76 7.98
N GLN A 79 -35.08 1.75 7.24
CA GLN A 79 -36.39 1.24 7.63
C GLN A 79 -36.77 0.04 6.76
N GLY A 80 -37.02 -1.08 7.40
CA GLY A 80 -37.68 -2.27 6.87
C GLY A 80 -38.74 -2.71 7.86
N LYS A 81 -38.77 -3.97 8.28
CA LYS A 81 -39.59 -4.47 9.39
C LYS A 81 -39.17 -3.83 10.72
N ASN A 82 -37.89 -3.62 10.92
CA ASN A 82 -37.30 -2.82 12.00
C ASN A 82 -36.77 -1.49 11.47
N THR A 83 -36.28 -0.64 12.37
CA THR A 83 -35.66 0.64 12.03
C THR A 83 -34.29 0.75 12.67
N LEU A 84 -33.27 1.03 11.86
CA LEU A 84 -31.91 1.31 12.29
C LEU A 84 -31.59 2.80 12.11
N THR A 85 -30.89 3.39 13.06
CA THR A 85 -30.40 4.77 12.95
C THR A 85 -28.88 4.79 13.08
N VAL A 86 -28.19 5.25 12.05
CA VAL A 86 -26.75 5.52 12.06
C VAL A 86 -26.54 6.99 12.37
N ARG A 87 -25.87 7.29 13.48
CA ARG A 87 -25.73 8.65 14.04
C ARG A 87 -24.34 9.22 13.76
N ASN A 88 -24.26 10.56 13.86
CA ASN A 88 -23.02 11.32 13.68
C ASN A 88 -22.31 10.99 12.35
N VAL A 89 -23.09 10.93 11.28
CA VAL A 89 -22.58 10.74 9.92
C VAL A 89 -21.96 12.06 9.43
N ALA A 90 -20.80 11.96 8.79
CA ALA A 90 -20.20 13.07 8.07
C ALA A 90 -20.16 12.77 6.56
N ILE A 91 -20.04 13.82 5.78
CA ILE A 91 -19.83 13.77 4.33
C ILE A 91 -18.50 14.45 4.05
N GLY A 92 -17.62 13.81 3.30
CA GLY A 92 -16.27 14.33 3.02
C GLY A 92 -15.53 13.47 2.00
N GLU A 93 -14.23 13.36 2.16
CA GLU A 93 -13.38 12.53 1.29
C GLU A 93 -13.04 11.21 1.98
N VAL A 94 -13.20 10.10 1.29
CA VAL A 94 -12.92 8.76 1.81
C VAL A 94 -11.79 8.11 1.03
N TRP A 95 -10.81 7.56 1.75
CA TRP A 95 -9.65 6.90 1.15
C TRP A 95 -9.46 5.49 1.69
N LEU A 96 -9.23 4.54 0.77
CA LEU A 96 -8.80 3.19 1.12
C LEU A 96 -7.30 3.21 1.41
N CYS A 97 -6.89 2.63 2.56
CA CYS A 97 -5.50 2.50 2.97
C CYS A 97 -5.18 1.01 3.18
N ALA A 98 -4.58 0.36 2.18
CA ALA A 98 -4.38 -1.09 2.20
C ALA A 98 -2.92 -1.49 1.97
N GLY A 99 -2.56 -2.70 2.33
CA GLY A 99 -1.22 -3.24 2.15
C GLY A 99 -0.77 -4.14 3.29
N GLN A 100 0.55 -4.35 3.42
CA GLN A 100 1.08 -5.27 4.41
C GLN A 100 1.54 -4.59 5.72
N SER A 101 2.50 -5.20 6.41
CA SER A 101 2.96 -4.75 7.72
C SER A 101 3.39 -3.29 7.78
N ASN A 102 4.09 -2.78 6.77
CA ASN A 102 4.53 -1.38 6.72
C ASN A 102 3.35 -0.39 6.60
N MET A 103 2.23 -0.78 5.96
CA MET A 103 0.98 -0.03 6.05
C MET A 103 0.35 -0.14 7.44
N GLY A 104 0.43 -1.30 8.07
CA GLY A 104 -0.23 -1.56 9.36
C GLY A 104 0.53 -1.09 10.60
N TRP A 105 1.75 -0.54 10.47
CA TRP A 105 2.57 -0.10 11.60
C TRP A 105 1.89 1.03 12.35
N ARG A 106 1.66 0.82 13.67
CA ARG A 106 0.87 1.74 14.50
C ARG A 106 1.60 3.07 14.71
N LEU A 107 0.84 4.15 14.84
CA LEU A 107 1.38 5.49 15.10
C LEU A 107 2.22 5.52 16.38
N SER A 108 1.75 4.91 17.47
CA SER A 108 2.50 4.84 18.73
C SER A 108 3.85 4.11 18.66
N ALA A 109 4.14 3.40 17.56
CA ALA A 109 5.38 2.61 17.39
C ALA A 109 6.41 3.26 16.45
N VAL A 110 6.17 4.48 15.97
CA VAL A 110 7.04 5.21 15.03
C VAL A 110 7.68 6.43 15.68
N PHE A 111 8.67 7.03 15.01
CA PHE A 111 9.26 8.29 15.49
C PHE A 111 8.19 9.38 15.59
N ASP A 112 8.27 10.19 16.65
CA ASP A 112 7.29 11.22 17.04
C ASP A 112 5.87 10.70 17.28
N GLY A 113 5.61 9.42 17.05
CA GLY A 113 4.26 8.87 16.98
C GLY A 113 3.49 8.93 18.30
N VAL A 114 4.16 8.75 19.44
CA VAL A 114 3.52 8.89 20.77
C VAL A 114 3.07 10.34 20.99
N LYS A 115 3.93 11.32 20.69
CA LYS A 115 3.64 12.75 20.81
C LYS A 115 2.50 13.15 19.85
N ASP A 116 2.60 12.74 18.59
CA ASP A 116 1.60 13.04 17.56
C ASP A 116 0.22 12.39 17.89
N ALA A 117 0.21 11.21 18.50
CA ALA A 117 -1.01 10.56 18.97
C ALA A 117 -1.62 11.28 20.18
N ALA A 118 -0.81 11.62 21.19
CA ALA A 118 -1.28 12.31 22.39
C ALA A 118 -1.92 13.68 22.09
N SER A 119 -1.44 14.36 21.03
CA SER A 119 -1.98 15.65 20.57
C SER A 119 -3.12 15.52 19.55
N ALA A 120 -3.53 14.30 19.17
CA ALA A 120 -4.54 14.10 18.16
C ALA A 120 -5.94 14.47 18.67
N ASN A 121 -6.51 15.54 18.11
CA ASN A 121 -7.87 15.95 18.35
C ASN A 121 -8.48 16.43 17.02
N TYR A 122 -8.90 15.47 16.19
CA TYR A 122 -9.44 15.72 14.85
C TYR A 122 -10.80 15.00 14.69
N PRO A 123 -11.90 15.53 15.28
CA PRO A 123 -13.19 14.84 15.29
C PRO A 123 -13.77 14.59 13.89
N ASN A 124 -13.33 15.37 12.90
CA ASN A 124 -13.72 15.24 11.49
C ASN A 124 -12.74 14.41 10.64
N LEU A 125 -11.66 13.91 11.23
CA LEU A 125 -10.87 12.82 10.69
C LEU A 125 -11.36 11.53 11.35
N ARG A 126 -11.83 10.55 10.57
CA ARG A 126 -12.42 9.33 11.09
C ARG A 126 -11.77 8.09 10.52
N ILE A 127 -11.59 7.11 11.38
CA ILE A 127 -10.80 5.92 11.13
C ILE A 127 -11.73 4.71 11.20
N PHE A 128 -11.80 3.96 10.10
CA PHE A 128 -12.38 2.62 10.06
C PHE A 128 -11.25 1.63 9.89
N ARG A 129 -10.98 0.81 10.90
CA ARG A 129 -9.92 -0.18 10.86
C ARG A 129 -10.47 -1.56 11.16
N SER A 130 -10.40 -2.46 10.17
CA SER A 130 -10.85 -3.83 10.35
C SER A 130 -9.85 -4.68 11.15
N GLU A 131 -10.38 -5.66 11.86
CA GLU A 131 -9.59 -6.80 12.32
C GLU A 131 -9.07 -7.58 11.12
N ARG A 132 -7.92 -8.23 11.31
CA ARG A 132 -7.30 -9.04 10.25
C ARG A 132 -8.11 -10.30 10.03
N LYS A 133 -8.60 -10.48 8.82
CA LYS A 133 -9.30 -11.68 8.40
C LYS A 133 -8.81 -12.14 7.03
N HIS A 134 -8.50 -13.40 6.90
CA HIS A 134 -8.35 -14.07 5.62
C HIS A 134 -9.42 -15.14 5.51
N SER A 135 -9.91 -15.38 4.31
CA SER A 135 -10.99 -16.31 4.09
C SER A 135 -10.91 -16.93 2.70
N HIS A 136 -11.18 -18.21 2.62
CA HIS A 136 -11.28 -18.92 1.35
C HIS A 136 -12.51 -18.49 0.55
N GLN A 137 -13.55 -18.00 1.21
CA GLN A 137 -14.77 -17.49 0.62
C GLN A 137 -14.91 -15.99 0.86
N PRO A 138 -15.50 -15.23 -0.08
CA PRO A 138 -15.83 -13.84 0.10
C PRO A 138 -16.65 -13.60 1.37
N GLN A 139 -16.26 -12.65 2.18
CA GLN A 139 -16.96 -12.26 3.41
C GLN A 139 -17.87 -11.07 3.15
N GLU A 140 -19.06 -11.11 3.71
CA GLU A 140 -20.08 -10.07 3.54
C GLU A 140 -19.87 -8.89 4.49
N ASP A 141 -19.12 -9.09 5.58
CA ASP A 141 -18.88 -8.11 6.62
C ASP A 141 -17.51 -8.33 7.27
N CYS A 142 -17.05 -7.33 7.99
CA CYS A 142 -15.78 -7.32 8.72
C CYS A 142 -15.99 -6.80 10.14
N VAL A 143 -15.16 -7.23 11.07
CA VAL A 143 -15.19 -6.72 12.45
C VAL A 143 -14.44 -5.39 12.50
N ALA A 144 -15.19 -4.28 12.60
CA ALA A 144 -14.67 -2.92 12.66
C ALA A 144 -15.71 -1.93 13.17
N LYS A 145 -15.26 -0.72 13.50
CA LYS A 145 -16.12 0.43 13.75
C LYS A 145 -15.43 1.73 13.33
N TRP A 146 -16.19 2.70 12.94
CA TRP A 146 -15.70 4.06 12.74
C TRP A 146 -15.41 4.74 14.08
N ALA A 147 -14.25 5.35 14.20
CA ALA A 147 -13.86 6.15 15.36
C ALA A 147 -13.40 7.54 14.92
N PRO A 148 -13.83 8.61 15.60
CA PRO A 148 -13.18 9.91 15.48
C PRO A 148 -11.72 9.83 15.87
N CYS A 149 -10.86 10.64 15.25
CA CYS A 149 -9.45 10.69 15.55
C CYS A 149 -9.20 11.43 16.87
N ALA A 150 -8.99 10.68 17.92
CA ALA A 150 -8.62 11.07 19.28
C ALA A 150 -7.34 10.36 19.68
N PRO A 151 -6.68 10.67 20.81
CA PRO A 151 -5.42 10.08 21.21
C PRO A 151 -5.35 8.55 21.09
N ASP A 152 -6.34 7.83 21.61
CA ASP A 152 -6.37 6.36 21.61
C ASP A 152 -6.56 5.77 20.20
N SER A 153 -7.49 6.32 19.43
CA SER A 153 -7.75 5.86 18.06
C SER A 153 -6.58 6.20 17.12
N ALA A 154 -5.93 7.35 17.31
CA ALA A 154 -4.73 7.74 16.61
C ALA A 154 -3.53 6.84 16.97
N ALA A 155 -3.29 6.55 18.25
CA ALA A 155 -2.17 5.71 18.70
C ALA A 155 -2.18 4.32 18.06
N THR A 156 -3.37 3.75 17.87
CA THR A 156 -3.55 2.42 17.27
C THR A 156 -3.73 2.45 15.75
N CYS A 157 -3.92 3.62 15.15
CA CYS A 157 -4.04 3.78 13.69
C CYS A 157 -2.72 3.46 12.98
N SER A 158 -2.82 3.12 11.68
CA SER A 158 -1.68 3.11 10.76
C SER A 158 -0.98 4.47 10.75
N ALA A 159 0.32 4.52 11.02
CA ALA A 159 1.07 5.77 10.99
C ALA A 159 1.03 6.45 9.61
N VAL A 160 1.20 5.67 8.53
CA VAL A 160 1.15 6.20 7.16
C VAL A 160 -0.23 6.80 6.87
N SER A 161 -1.30 6.06 7.18
CA SER A 161 -2.68 6.50 6.96
C SER A 161 -3.03 7.73 7.80
N PHE A 162 -2.57 7.79 9.05
CA PHE A 162 -2.78 8.93 9.95
C PHE A 162 -2.12 10.20 9.40
N TYR A 163 -0.83 10.15 9.05
CA TYR A 163 -0.12 11.33 8.54
C TYR A 163 -0.69 11.79 7.19
N PHE A 164 -1.08 10.86 6.34
CA PHE A 164 -1.80 11.14 5.10
C PHE A 164 -3.11 11.90 5.35
N ALA A 165 -3.98 11.31 6.14
CA ALA A 165 -5.32 11.87 6.40
C ALA A 165 -5.26 13.18 7.20
N ARG A 166 -4.35 13.29 8.18
CA ARG A 166 -4.13 14.52 8.94
C ARG A 166 -3.72 15.68 8.02
N LYS A 167 -2.76 15.45 7.11
CA LYS A 167 -2.33 16.48 6.16
C LYS A 167 -3.47 16.89 5.23
N LEU A 168 -4.23 15.94 4.68
CA LEU A 168 -5.40 16.27 3.86
C LEU A 168 -6.44 17.07 4.65
N HIS A 169 -6.77 16.66 5.88
CA HIS A 169 -7.71 17.36 6.72
C HIS A 169 -7.27 18.80 7.04
N GLN A 170 -5.99 19.00 7.32
CA GLN A 170 -5.39 20.30 7.59
C GLN A 170 -5.44 21.25 6.39
N GLU A 171 -5.20 20.74 5.18
CA GLU A 171 -5.16 21.54 3.94
C GLU A 171 -6.54 21.81 3.34
N LEU A 172 -7.45 20.85 3.44
CA LEU A 172 -8.75 20.94 2.80
C LEU A 172 -9.84 21.48 3.73
N LYS A 173 -9.63 21.37 5.06
CA LYS A 173 -10.60 21.79 6.09
C LYS A 173 -11.96 21.09 6.00
N ILE A 174 -12.00 19.87 5.45
CA ILE A 174 -13.21 19.05 5.29
C ILE A 174 -13.07 17.73 6.08
N PRO A 175 -14.16 17.00 6.31
CA PRO A 175 -14.11 15.66 6.89
C PRO A 175 -13.30 14.69 6.01
N ILE A 176 -12.43 13.90 6.64
CA ILE A 176 -11.62 12.87 5.97
C ILE A 176 -11.86 11.53 6.64
N GLY A 177 -12.29 10.55 5.87
CA GLY A 177 -12.43 9.14 6.27
C GLY A 177 -11.33 8.27 5.70
N ILE A 178 -10.77 7.41 6.53
CA ILE A 178 -9.81 6.39 6.09
C ILE A 178 -10.31 4.99 6.43
N VAL A 179 -10.39 4.14 5.40
CA VAL A 179 -10.70 2.71 5.51
C VAL A 179 -9.38 1.95 5.52
N VAL A 180 -8.94 1.52 6.70
CA VAL A 180 -7.58 1.01 6.95
C VAL A 180 -7.59 -0.51 6.99
N GLN A 181 -7.02 -1.15 5.96
CA GLN A 181 -7.05 -2.59 5.69
C GLN A 181 -5.63 -3.19 5.58
N PRO A 182 -4.83 -3.25 6.65
CA PRO A 182 -3.49 -3.80 6.58
C PRO A 182 -3.43 -5.25 7.03
N TYR A 183 -2.67 -6.10 6.31
CA TYR A 183 -2.41 -7.47 6.75
C TYR A 183 -0.92 -7.83 6.59
N ALA A 184 -0.21 -8.04 7.70
CA ALA A 184 1.23 -8.29 7.71
C ALA A 184 1.62 -9.62 7.03
N GLY A 185 2.79 -9.63 6.35
CA GLY A 185 3.38 -10.83 5.76
C GLY A 185 2.66 -11.36 4.52
N THR A 186 1.85 -10.52 3.87
CA THR A 186 1.04 -10.92 2.71
C THR A 186 1.71 -10.59 1.39
N PRO A 187 1.76 -11.54 0.43
CA PRO A 187 2.09 -11.25 -0.95
C PRO A 187 0.89 -10.60 -1.66
N ILE A 188 1.16 -9.89 -2.78
CA ILE A 188 0.13 -9.18 -3.53
C ILE A 188 -0.97 -10.11 -4.06
N GLU A 189 -0.65 -11.36 -4.33
CA GLU A 189 -1.56 -12.40 -4.79
C GLU A 189 -2.73 -12.62 -3.81
N GLY A 190 -2.48 -12.48 -2.52
CA GLY A 190 -3.53 -12.57 -1.50
C GLY A 190 -4.59 -11.48 -1.60
N TRP A 191 -4.27 -10.34 -2.22
CA TRP A 191 -5.10 -9.14 -2.33
C TRP A 191 -5.91 -9.03 -3.61
N MET A 192 -5.79 -9.99 -4.51
CA MET A 192 -6.53 -10.07 -5.76
C MET A 192 -7.43 -11.30 -5.77
N PRO A 193 -8.67 -11.26 -6.32
CA PRO A 193 -9.47 -12.45 -6.47
C PRO A 193 -8.73 -13.54 -7.23
N ARG A 194 -9.00 -14.79 -6.85
CA ARG A 194 -8.39 -15.95 -7.50
C ARG A 194 -8.69 -15.99 -9.01
N GLU A 195 -9.89 -15.60 -9.40
CA GLU A 195 -10.39 -15.65 -10.78
C GLU A 195 -9.50 -14.84 -11.73
N ILE A 196 -9.14 -13.59 -11.37
CA ILE A 196 -8.30 -12.76 -12.24
C ILE A 196 -6.89 -13.31 -12.36
N GLN A 197 -6.39 -13.99 -11.33
CA GLN A 197 -5.08 -14.63 -11.33
C GLN A 197 -5.07 -15.90 -12.18
N MET A 198 -6.18 -16.65 -12.20
CA MET A 198 -6.36 -17.82 -13.07
C MET A 198 -6.50 -17.44 -14.55
N ASN A 199 -7.01 -16.26 -14.86
CA ASN A 199 -7.10 -15.74 -16.22
C ASN A 199 -5.76 -15.23 -16.76
N ASP A 200 -4.77 -15.05 -15.89
CA ASP A 200 -3.44 -14.61 -16.23
C ASP A 200 -2.47 -15.81 -16.32
N PRO A 201 -1.89 -16.13 -17.50
CA PRO A 201 -1.07 -17.34 -17.67
C PRO A 201 0.16 -17.44 -16.75
N ARG A 202 0.72 -16.30 -16.31
CA ARG A 202 1.89 -16.29 -15.43
C ARG A 202 1.52 -16.56 -13.98
N THR A 203 0.47 -15.92 -13.48
CA THR A 203 -0.01 -16.14 -12.09
C THR A 203 -0.78 -17.44 -11.93
N ARG A 204 -1.44 -17.94 -13.00
CA ARG A 204 -2.14 -19.23 -13.01
C ARG A 204 -1.26 -20.37 -12.53
N LYS A 205 -0.05 -20.48 -13.06
CA LYS A 205 0.89 -21.54 -12.71
C LYS A 205 1.19 -21.57 -11.20
N ASP A 206 1.41 -20.40 -10.60
CA ASP A 206 1.71 -20.28 -9.18
C ASP A 206 0.49 -20.65 -8.30
N VAL A 207 -0.72 -20.31 -8.76
CA VAL A 207 -1.98 -20.70 -8.10
C VAL A 207 -2.18 -22.22 -8.18
N GLU A 208 -2.05 -22.80 -9.36
CA GLU A 208 -2.21 -24.26 -9.59
C GLU A 208 -1.18 -25.08 -8.80
N GLU A 209 0.05 -24.62 -8.71
CA GLU A 209 1.08 -25.26 -7.88
C GLU A 209 0.72 -25.21 -6.40
N THR A 210 0.24 -24.08 -5.92
CA THR A 210 -0.24 -23.93 -4.54
C THR A 210 -1.46 -24.82 -4.27
N ASP A 211 -2.35 -24.97 -5.23
CA ASP A 211 -3.52 -25.86 -5.14
C ASP A 211 -3.10 -27.32 -5.06
N LYS A 212 -2.14 -27.77 -5.88
CA LYS A 212 -1.57 -29.15 -5.81
C LYS A 212 -0.97 -29.43 -4.44
N ILE A 213 -0.17 -28.51 -3.90
CA ILE A 213 0.42 -28.64 -2.56
C ILE A 213 -0.67 -28.70 -1.48
N SER A 214 -1.76 -27.93 -1.64
CA SER A 214 -2.88 -27.92 -0.71
C SER A 214 -3.72 -29.20 -0.78
N ALA A 215 -3.92 -29.74 -1.97
CA ALA A 215 -4.63 -31.00 -2.18
C ALA A 215 -3.87 -32.22 -1.59
N ALA A 216 -2.56 -32.15 -1.55
CA ALA A 216 -1.71 -33.19 -0.93
C ALA A 216 -1.61 -33.07 0.61
N TYR A 217 -2.36 -32.16 1.23
CA TYR A 217 -2.35 -31.99 2.68
C TYR A 217 -2.99 -33.17 3.40
N ASP A 218 -2.23 -33.78 4.32
CA ASP A 218 -2.70 -34.86 5.19
C ASP A 218 -2.79 -34.37 6.65
N ILE A 219 -4.00 -34.30 7.17
CA ILE A 219 -4.30 -33.88 8.55
C ILE A 219 -3.68 -34.83 9.58
N THR A 220 -3.62 -36.15 9.28
CA THR A 220 -3.07 -37.16 10.19
C THR A 220 -1.56 -36.97 10.32
N GLN A 221 -0.87 -36.76 9.21
CA GLN A 221 0.56 -36.46 9.21
C GLN A 221 0.83 -35.11 9.90
N ALA A 222 0.01 -34.08 9.65
CA ALA A 222 0.15 -32.77 10.29
C ALA A 222 -0.03 -32.85 11.82
N LYS A 223 -0.96 -33.66 12.33
CA LYS A 223 -1.12 -33.93 13.77
C LYS A 223 0.09 -34.62 14.36
N LYS A 224 0.61 -35.68 13.72
CA LYS A 224 1.86 -36.35 14.16
C LYS A 224 3.05 -35.40 14.22
N GLN A 225 3.18 -34.50 13.22
CA GLN A 225 4.23 -33.47 13.21
C GLN A 225 4.05 -32.46 14.36
N LEU A 226 2.79 -32.07 14.66
CA LEU A 226 2.48 -31.20 15.78
C LEU A 226 2.88 -31.83 17.11
N GLU A 227 2.54 -33.10 17.35
CA GLU A 227 2.89 -33.83 18.58
C GLU A 227 4.40 -33.87 18.79
N ARG A 228 5.18 -34.25 17.76
CA ARG A 228 6.65 -34.22 17.82
C ARG A 228 7.17 -32.80 18.10
N ALA A 229 6.62 -31.79 17.46
CA ALA A 229 7.04 -30.41 17.68
C ALA A 229 6.66 -29.90 19.07
N MET A 230 5.51 -30.34 19.64
CA MET A 230 5.11 -30.02 21.01
C MET A 230 6.04 -30.66 22.06
N GLN A 231 6.48 -31.91 21.83
CA GLN A 231 7.48 -32.55 22.70
C GLN A 231 8.78 -31.75 22.73
N ARG A 232 9.33 -31.39 21.57
CA ARG A 232 10.56 -30.58 21.47
C ARG A 232 10.40 -29.20 22.10
N TRP A 233 9.22 -28.58 22.00
CA TRP A 233 8.93 -27.32 22.66
C TRP A 233 8.91 -27.45 24.19
N LYS A 234 8.30 -28.49 24.71
CA LYS A 234 8.30 -28.80 26.15
C LYS A 234 9.71 -29.06 26.70
N GLN A 235 10.60 -29.63 25.89
CA GLN A 235 12.01 -29.89 26.24
C GLN A 235 12.92 -28.67 26.09
N GLY A 236 12.37 -27.51 25.69
CA GLY A 236 13.15 -26.28 25.49
C GLY A 236 13.97 -26.23 24.18
N GLU A 237 13.90 -27.28 23.35
CA GLU A 237 14.64 -27.40 22.09
C GLU A 237 14.07 -26.50 20.97
N ARG A 238 12.91 -25.91 21.21
CA ARG A 238 12.22 -25.06 20.22
C ARG A 238 11.66 -23.80 20.85
N ARG A 239 11.95 -22.64 20.23
CA ARG A 239 11.32 -21.36 20.56
C ARG A 239 9.90 -21.28 19.97
N GLY A 240 8.93 -20.90 20.82
CA GLY A 240 7.52 -20.72 20.45
C GLY A 240 6.71 -22.02 20.42
N LYS A 241 5.50 -21.95 20.98
CA LYS A 241 4.54 -23.07 21.00
C LYS A 241 4.10 -23.43 19.59
N PRO A 242 4.24 -24.69 19.17
CA PRO A 242 3.79 -25.11 17.83
C PRO A 242 2.27 -25.09 17.72
N VAL A 243 1.79 -24.84 16.49
CA VAL A 243 0.37 -24.91 16.13
C VAL A 243 0.18 -25.90 14.99
N LEU A 244 -1.02 -26.44 14.87
CA LEU A 244 -1.38 -27.34 13.78
C LEU A 244 -1.21 -26.59 12.44
N ARG A 245 -0.44 -27.17 11.52
CA ARG A 245 -0.35 -26.64 10.17
C ARG A 245 -1.67 -26.90 9.45
N THR A 246 -2.17 -25.90 8.77
CA THR A 246 -3.35 -25.98 7.89
C THR A 246 -2.94 -26.12 6.43
N PRO A 247 -3.82 -26.57 5.54
CA PRO A 247 -3.58 -26.53 4.10
C PRO A 247 -3.15 -25.12 3.65
N ARG A 248 -2.27 -25.02 2.65
CA ARG A 248 -1.76 -23.71 2.21
C ARG A 248 -2.86 -22.79 1.69
N ASN A 249 -3.88 -23.34 1.04
CA ASN A 249 -5.02 -22.57 0.52
C ASN A 249 -5.92 -21.98 1.63
N TRP A 250 -5.74 -22.36 2.89
CA TRP A 250 -6.43 -21.72 4.02
C TRP A 250 -5.63 -20.58 4.63
N GLY A 251 -4.38 -20.43 4.26
CA GLY A 251 -3.49 -19.42 4.82
C GLY A 251 -3.70 -18.02 4.23
N HIS A 252 -3.26 -17.00 4.95
CA HIS A 252 -3.32 -15.59 4.51
C HIS A 252 -2.41 -15.27 3.32
N GLN A 253 -1.51 -16.17 2.93
CA GLN A 253 -0.63 -15.98 1.76
C GLN A 253 -1.20 -16.62 0.49
N TYR A 254 -2.32 -17.36 0.60
CA TYR A 254 -2.95 -17.96 -0.56
C TYR A 254 -3.64 -16.88 -1.41
N PRO A 255 -3.59 -17.03 -2.75
CA PRO A 255 -4.24 -16.11 -3.69
C PRO A 255 -5.72 -15.89 -3.37
N GLY A 256 -6.11 -14.63 -3.21
CA GLY A 256 -7.50 -14.23 -2.96
C GLY A 256 -7.94 -14.19 -1.50
N ASN A 257 -7.27 -14.86 -0.57
CA ASN A 257 -7.80 -14.99 0.79
C ASN A 257 -7.87 -13.67 1.57
N ILE A 258 -6.93 -12.76 1.37
CA ILE A 258 -6.99 -11.41 1.96
C ILE A 258 -8.06 -10.56 1.27
N PHE A 259 -8.14 -10.65 -0.04
CA PHE A 259 -9.19 -9.99 -0.79
C PHE A 259 -10.58 -10.38 -0.25
N ASN A 260 -10.83 -11.68 -0.11
CA ASN A 260 -12.09 -12.20 0.41
C ASN A 260 -12.42 -11.73 1.83
N GLY A 261 -11.41 -11.65 2.71
CA GLY A 261 -11.60 -11.30 4.12
C GLY A 261 -11.54 -9.82 4.46
N MET A 262 -10.81 -9.02 3.67
CA MET A 262 -10.50 -7.62 4.01
C MET A 262 -11.05 -6.62 3.00
N ILE A 263 -11.01 -6.95 1.70
CA ILE A 263 -11.39 -6.00 0.64
C ILE A 263 -12.83 -6.21 0.19
N HIS A 264 -13.24 -7.45 0.01
CA HIS A 264 -14.61 -7.78 -0.41
C HIS A 264 -15.68 -7.18 0.52
N PRO A 265 -15.55 -7.23 1.87
CA PRO A 265 -16.57 -6.70 2.78
C PRO A 265 -16.79 -5.19 2.71
N VAL A 266 -15.80 -4.44 2.24
CA VAL A 266 -15.87 -2.96 2.19
C VAL A 266 -16.22 -2.42 0.80
N ARG A 267 -16.36 -3.30 -0.19
CA ARG A 267 -16.79 -2.90 -1.54
C ARG A 267 -18.32 -2.95 -1.68
N PRO A 268 -18.92 -2.01 -2.37
CA PRO A 268 -18.39 -0.83 -3.08
C PRO A 268 -18.53 0.48 -2.30
N TYR A 269 -18.08 0.53 -1.04
CA TYR A 269 -18.12 1.78 -0.28
C TYR A 269 -17.53 2.95 -1.09
N GLY A 270 -18.20 4.11 -1.08
CA GLY A 270 -17.76 5.26 -1.85
C GLY A 270 -16.37 5.74 -1.40
N ILE A 271 -15.42 5.76 -2.31
CA ILE A 271 -14.04 6.22 -2.08
C ILE A 271 -13.61 7.24 -3.12
N ARG A 272 -12.72 8.17 -2.72
CA ARG A 272 -12.03 9.07 -3.62
C ARG A 272 -10.86 8.38 -4.31
N GLY A 273 -10.12 7.56 -3.57
CA GLY A 273 -8.93 6.90 -4.05
C GLY A 273 -8.35 5.90 -3.05
N ALA A 274 -7.17 5.38 -3.35
CA ALA A 274 -6.47 4.42 -2.52
C ALA A 274 -5.00 4.77 -2.32
N ILE A 275 -4.46 4.46 -1.12
CA ILE A 275 -3.02 4.41 -0.86
C ILE A 275 -2.62 2.97 -0.51
N TRP A 276 -1.49 2.52 -1.06
CA TRP A 276 -1.01 1.16 -0.98
C TRP A 276 0.42 1.07 -0.50
N TYR A 277 0.69 0.21 0.49
CA TYR A 277 2.06 -0.04 0.94
C TYR A 277 2.30 -1.55 1.10
N GLN A 278 2.82 -2.17 0.05
CA GLN A 278 3.14 -3.59 -0.02
C GLN A 278 4.21 -3.78 -1.10
N GLY A 279 4.97 -4.86 -1.05
CA GLY A 279 5.98 -5.23 -2.04
C GLY A 279 7.07 -6.13 -1.45
N GLU A 280 7.33 -6.01 -0.14
CA GLU A 280 8.41 -6.72 0.54
C GLU A 280 8.29 -8.24 0.40
N ARG A 281 7.07 -8.77 0.43
CA ARG A 281 6.83 -10.21 0.30
C ARG A 281 7.04 -10.71 -1.14
N ASN A 282 6.93 -9.84 -2.13
CA ASN A 282 7.13 -10.11 -3.56
C ASN A 282 8.52 -9.67 -4.07
N ALA A 283 9.43 -9.28 -3.20
CA ALA A 283 10.80 -8.87 -3.51
C ALA A 283 11.83 -9.71 -2.75
N LYS A 284 11.62 -11.02 -2.66
CA LYS A 284 12.55 -11.96 -2.02
C LYS A 284 13.75 -12.28 -2.91
N ASP A 285 13.54 -12.28 -4.20
CA ASP A 285 14.52 -12.51 -5.24
C ASP A 285 14.17 -11.67 -6.48
N VAL A 286 15.08 -11.59 -7.42
CA VAL A 286 14.92 -10.76 -8.64
C VAL A 286 13.76 -11.25 -9.53
N PRO A 287 13.55 -12.54 -9.78
CA PRO A 287 12.39 -13.02 -10.55
C PRO A 287 11.04 -12.59 -9.98
N GLN A 288 10.85 -12.70 -8.66
CA GLN A 288 9.62 -12.24 -8.00
C GLN A 288 9.46 -10.72 -8.11
N ALA A 289 10.56 -9.97 -7.89
CA ALA A 289 10.56 -8.52 -8.00
C ALA A 289 10.18 -8.04 -9.42
N LEU A 290 10.68 -8.69 -10.47
CA LEU A 290 10.33 -8.40 -11.86
C LEU A 290 8.84 -8.60 -12.16
N ASN A 291 8.23 -9.64 -11.58
CA ASN A 291 6.81 -9.94 -11.79
C ASN A 291 5.88 -8.88 -11.14
N TYR A 292 6.38 -8.13 -10.16
CA TYR A 292 5.58 -7.20 -9.38
C TYR A 292 4.95 -6.07 -10.21
N ARG A 293 5.61 -5.58 -11.29
CA ARG A 293 5.03 -4.59 -12.22
C ARG A 293 3.69 -5.05 -12.76
N ARG A 294 3.64 -6.28 -13.26
CA ARG A 294 2.43 -6.85 -13.81
C ARG A 294 1.37 -7.08 -12.73
N GLN A 295 1.75 -7.63 -11.60
CA GLN A 295 0.84 -7.91 -10.48
C GLN A 295 0.22 -6.63 -9.92
N LEU A 296 1.01 -5.58 -9.71
CA LEU A 296 0.50 -4.29 -9.22
C LEU A 296 -0.44 -3.64 -10.25
N THR A 297 -0.11 -3.69 -11.53
CA THR A 297 -1.00 -3.21 -12.60
C THR A 297 -2.33 -3.97 -12.62
N LEU A 298 -2.29 -5.29 -12.50
CA LEU A 298 -3.48 -6.15 -12.45
C LEU A 298 -4.37 -5.80 -11.23
N LEU A 299 -3.77 -5.63 -10.06
CA LEU A 299 -4.48 -5.24 -8.84
C LEU A 299 -5.17 -3.88 -9.00
N ILE A 300 -4.44 -2.87 -9.48
CA ILE A 300 -4.98 -1.51 -9.68
C ILE A 300 -6.19 -1.55 -10.63
N ASN A 301 -6.03 -2.18 -11.78
CA ASN A 301 -7.09 -2.26 -12.79
C ASN A 301 -8.32 -3.01 -12.25
N TYR A 302 -8.11 -4.12 -11.53
CA TYR A 302 -9.22 -4.85 -10.94
C TYR A 302 -9.95 -4.04 -9.85
N TYR A 303 -9.23 -3.37 -8.95
CA TYR A 303 -9.88 -2.55 -7.93
C TYR A 303 -10.71 -1.45 -8.57
N ARG A 304 -10.17 -0.76 -9.54
CA ARG A 304 -10.86 0.29 -10.29
C ARG A 304 -12.12 -0.21 -10.98
N SER A 305 -12.02 -1.26 -11.79
CA SER A 305 -13.18 -1.82 -12.50
C SER A 305 -14.25 -2.30 -11.54
N SER A 306 -13.85 -3.08 -10.52
CA SER A 306 -14.81 -3.67 -9.60
C SER A 306 -15.52 -2.66 -8.70
N TRP A 307 -14.83 -1.61 -8.24
CA TRP A 307 -15.49 -0.52 -7.50
C TRP A 307 -16.44 0.28 -8.39
N HIS A 308 -16.02 0.59 -9.61
CA HIS A 308 -16.86 1.29 -10.59
C HIS A 308 -18.14 0.51 -10.88
N GLU A 309 -18.04 -0.74 -11.26
CA GLU A 309 -19.18 -1.60 -11.59
C GLU A 309 -20.13 -1.79 -10.39
N LEU A 310 -19.60 -2.16 -9.23
CA LEU A 310 -20.43 -2.42 -8.05
C LEU A 310 -21.07 -1.16 -7.48
N SER A 311 -20.48 0.02 -7.66
CA SER A 311 -21.05 1.31 -7.28
C SER A 311 -22.07 1.84 -8.29
N GLY A 312 -22.32 1.13 -9.39
CA GLY A 312 -23.17 1.63 -10.48
C GLY A 312 -22.57 2.85 -11.19
N GLY A 313 -21.25 2.87 -11.37
CA GLY A 313 -20.52 3.95 -12.03
C GLY A 313 -20.18 5.15 -11.15
N ASN A 314 -20.55 5.14 -9.86
CA ASN A 314 -20.43 6.32 -9.00
C ASN A 314 -19.03 6.48 -8.34
N VAL A 315 -18.24 5.42 -8.26
CA VAL A 315 -16.80 5.52 -8.00
C VAL A 315 -16.08 5.62 -9.35
N ALA A 316 -15.17 6.56 -9.49
CA ALA A 316 -14.48 6.81 -10.76
C ALA A 316 -13.77 5.54 -11.26
N LYS A 317 -13.89 5.27 -12.59
CA LYS A 317 -13.27 4.10 -13.23
C LYS A 317 -11.73 4.12 -13.14
N ASP A 318 -11.15 5.28 -12.98
CA ASP A 318 -9.72 5.55 -12.91
C ASP A 318 -9.33 6.26 -11.60
N PHE A 319 -10.02 5.98 -10.49
CA PHE A 319 -9.74 6.65 -9.23
C PHE A 319 -8.24 6.64 -8.87
N PRO A 320 -7.72 7.69 -8.20
CA PRO A 320 -6.30 7.81 -7.83
C PRO A 320 -5.83 6.61 -7.01
N PHE A 321 -4.74 5.97 -7.45
CA PHE A 321 -4.13 4.86 -6.74
C PHE A 321 -2.65 5.17 -6.50
N TYR A 322 -2.30 5.50 -5.26
CA TYR A 322 -0.94 5.85 -4.88
C TYR A 322 -0.29 4.70 -4.12
N PHE A 323 0.99 4.43 -4.39
CA PHE A 323 1.69 3.35 -3.71
C PHE A 323 3.07 3.78 -3.21
N THR A 324 3.55 3.11 -2.18
CA THR A 324 4.84 3.37 -1.55
C THR A 324 5.90 2.47 -2.17
N GLN A 325 6.98 3.07 -2.68
CA GLN A 325 8.19 2.35 -3.07
C GLN A 325 8.83 1.69 -1.84
N LEU A 326 9.52 0.54 -2.01
CA LEU A 326 10.17 -0.13 -0.88
C LEU A 326 11.27 0.74 -0.25
N PRO A 327 11.33 0.85 1.10
CA PRO A 327 12.34 1.62 1.80
C PRO A 327 13.72 0.93 1.69
N SER A 328 14.78 1.64 2.06
CA SER A 328 16.10 1.04 2.22
C SER A 328 16.10 -0.01 3.33
N TRP A 329 16.78 -1.13 3.10
CA TRP A 329 16.93 -2.22 4.05
C TRP A 329 18.23 -2.99 3.80
N THR A 330 18.80 -3.65 4.78
CA THR A 330 20.10 -4.33 4.80
C THR A 330 21.31 -3.38 5.01
N PRO A 331 22.54 -3.88 5.15
CA PRO A 331 23.73 -3.03 5.24
C PRO A 331 23.83 -2.00 4.11
N ALA A 332 24.63 -0.99 4.32
CA ALA A 332 24.82 0.08 3.34
C ALA A 332 25.39 -0.46 2.02
N GLN A 333 25.00 0.18 0.93
CA GLN A 333 25.54 -0.12 -0.39
C GLN A 333 27.06 0.06 -0.43
N GLU A 334 27.77 -0.98 -0.82
CA GLU A 334 29.24 -0.98 -0.96
C GLU A 334 29.69 -1.02 -2.43
N LYS A 335 28.93 -1.71 -3.29
CA LYS A 335 29.21 -1.82 -4.72
C LYS A 335 28.51 -0.72 -5.52
N PRO A 336 29.04 -0.29 -6.66
CA PRO A 336 28.39 0.65 -7.57
C PRO A 336 26.97 0.22 -7.98
N VAL A 337 26.80 -1.07 -8.25
CA VAL A 337 25.52 -1.71 -8.56
C VAL A 337 25.49 -3.07 -7.88
N GLU A 338 24.46 -3.32 -7.10
CA GLU A 338 24.14 -4.67 -6.64
C GLU A 338 23.35 -5.41 -7.73
N HIS A 339 23.55 -6.71 -7.85
CA HIS A 339 22.96 -7.52 -8.94
C HIS A 339 21.83 -8.42 -8.41
N LEU A 340 22.07 -9.73 -8.30
CA LEU A 340 21.03 -10.70 -7.91
C LEU A 340 20.59 -10.57 -6.44
N GLU A 341 21.44 -10.00 -5.60
CA GLU A 341 21.13 -9.64 -4.22
C GLU A 341 20.23 -8.40 -4.08
N ALA A 342 20.00 -7.66 -5.16
CA ALA A 342 19.28 -6.38 -5.15
C ALA A 342 17.80 -6.48 -5.54
N ALA A 343 17.10 -7.50 -5.10
CA ALA A 343 15.68 -7.70 -5.44
C ALA A 343 14.80 -6.47 -5.14
N TRP A 344 15.12 -5.71 -4.08
CA TRP A 344 14.39 -4.48 -3.75
C TRP A 344 14.67 -3.34 -4.71
N ALA A 345 15.89 -3.22 -5.22
CA ALA A 345 16.20 -2.23 -6.26
C ALA A 345 15.40 -2.52 -7.54
N VAL A 346 15.30 -3.80 -7.91
CA VAL A 346 14.47 -4.26 -9.03
C VAL A 346 12.99 -3.98 -8.78
N ASN A 347 12.48 -4.30 -7.60
CA ASN A 347 11.08 -4.02 -7.24
C ASN A 347 10.75 -2.52 -7.29
N ARG A 348 11.66 -1.65 -6.81
CA ARG A 348 11.52 -0.18 -6.89
C ARG A 348 11.42 0.29 -8.35
N GLU A 349 12.23 -0.28 -9.23
CA GLU A 349 12.15 0.01 -10.66
C GLU A 349 10.82 -0.45 -11.26
N MET A 350 10.35 -1.64 -10.91
CA MET A 350 9.04 -2.11 -11.36
C MET A 350 7.90 -1.20 -10.89
N MET A 351 7.95 -0.72 -9.66
CA MET A 351 7.00 0.27 -9.14
C MET A 351 7.10 1.61 -9.90
N ARG A 352 8.31 2.08 -10.18
CA ARG A 352 8.53 3.31 -10.97
C ARG A 352 7.90 3.20 -12.37
N LEU A 353 8.07 2.05 -13.02
CA LEU A 353 7.44 1.79 -14.32
C LEU A 353 5.90 1.79 -14.22
N VAL A 354 5.32 1.18 -13.20
CA VAL A 354 3.86 1.24 -12.98
C VAL A 354 3.38 2.70 -12.83
N ALA A 355 4.12 3.52 -12.06
CA ALA A 355 3.77 4.93 -11.88
C ALA A 355 3.83 5.76 -13.18
N SER A 356 4.67 5.35 -14.15
CA SER A 356 4.76 6.02 -15.44
C SER A 356 3.79 5.51 -16.50
N GLU A 357 3.28 4.29 -16.36
CA GLU A 357 2.49 3.59 -17.39
C GLU A 357 1.00 3.52 -17.08
N VAL A 358 0.65 3.44 -15.79
CA VAL A 358 -0.74 3.31 -15.37
C VAL A 358 -1.29 4.71 -15.04
N PRO A 359 -2.26 5.22 -15.81
CA PRO A 359 -2.82 6.54 -15.58
C PRO A 359 -3.36 6.73 -14.16
N ASN A 360 -3.33 7.96 -13.67
CA ASN A 360 -3.85 8.36 -12.36
C ASN A 360 -3.27 7.55 -11.20
N THR A 361 -1.97 7.23 -11.29
CA THR A 361 -1.17 6.65 -10.21
C THR A 361 -0.12 7.63 -9.72
N GLY A 362 0.50 7.32 -8.59
CA GLY A 362 1.60 8.08 -8.03
C GLY A 362 2.40 7.23 -7.05
N MET A 363 3.68 7.56 -6.88
CA MET A 363 4.58 6.77 -6.06
C MET A 363 5.24 7.63 -4.97
N ALA A 364 5.01 7.27 -3.71
CA ALA A 364 5.75 7.83 -2.59
C ALA A 364 7.12 7.15 -2.50
N VAL A 365 8.17 7.85 -2.88
CA VAL A 365 9.56 7.37 -2.76
C VAL A 365 9.93 7.26 -1.28
N SER A 366 10.61 6.19 -0.86
CA SER A 366 10.90 5.92 0.55
C SER A 366 12.33 5.44 0.84
N ILE A 367 13.24 5.55 -0.13
CA ILE A 367 14.64 5.11 0.02
C ILE A 367 15.40 5.79 1.15
N ASP A 368 14.99 6.97 1.55
CA ASP A 368 15.56 7.77 2.65
C ASP A 368 14.93 7.51 4.02
N THR A 369 13.94 6.62 4.10
CA THR A 369 13.20 6.34 5.34
C THR A 369 13.50 4.94 5.92
N GLY A 370 14.44 4.23 5.31
CA GLY A 370 14.76 2.85 5.63
C GLY A 370 15.60 2.66 6.89
N ASP A 371 16.04 1.44 7.11
CA ASP A 371 16.84 1.03 8.24
C ASP A 371 17.74 -0.17 7.86
N VAL A 372 18.94 -0.25 8.44
CA VAL A 372 19.91 -1.31 8.10
C VAL A 372 19.48 -2.70 8.58
N ILE A 373 18.64 -2.78 9.62
CA ILE A 373 18.23 -4.03 10.25
C ILE A 373 16.71 -4.18 10.24
N ALA A 374 15.97 -3.09 10.48
CA ALA A 374 14.53 -3.17 10.62
C ALA A 374 13.84 -3.17 9.26
N LEU A 375 13.22 -4.29 8.91
CA LEU A 375 12.28 -4.40 7.79
C LEU A 375 11.13 -3.39 7.88
N HIS A 376 10.83 -2.93 9.08
CA HIS A 376 9.79 -1.97 9.39
C HIS A 376 10.41 -0.68 9.94
N PRO A 377 10.93 0.22 9.09
CA PRO A 377 11.53 1.45 9.56
C PRO A 377 10.51 2.31 10.32
N LYS A 378 10.95 2.90 11.43
CA LYS A 378 10.09 3.74 12.28
C LYS A 378 9.78 5.11 11.67
N ASN A 379 10.45 5.48 10.59
CA ASN A 379 10.29 6.77 9.92
C ASN A 379 9.12 6.75 8.93
N LYS A 380 7.87 6.81 9.42
CA LYS A 380 6.65 6.71 8.63
C LYS A 380 6.03 8.04 8.23
N LYS A 381 6.34 9.11 8.97
CA LYS A 381 5.75 10.45 8.73
C LYS A 381 5.95 10.96 7.31
N PRO A 382 7.17 10.92 6.72
CA PRO A 382 7.37 11.37 5.35
C PRO A 382 6.58 10.59 4.32
N ILE A 383 6.36 9.29 4.55
CA ILE A 383 5.63 8.46 3.61
C ILE A 383 4.17 8.89 3.55
N GLY A 384 3.53 9.08 4.71
CA GLY A 384 2.17 9.62 4.77
C GLY A 384 2.06 11.01 4.14
N LEU A 385 3.01 11.90 4.40
CA LEU A 385 3.04 13.24 3.80
C LEU A 385 3.23 13.20 2.28
N ARG A 386 4.13 12.34 1.74
CA ARG A 386 4.33 12.18 0.29
C ARG A 386 3.07 11.70 -0.40
N HIS A 387 2.33 10.77 0.18
CA HIS A 387 1.00 10.40 -0.33
C HIS A 387 0.02 11.56 -0.30
N ALA A 388 0.02 12.36 0.77
CA ALA A 388 -0.85 13.53 0.87
C ALA A 388 -0.50 14.60 -0.18
N TYR A 389 0.78 14.84 -0.46
CA TYR A 389 1.20 15.77 -1.51
C TYR A 389 0.73 15.32 -2.89
N LEU A 390 0.84 14.03 -3.21
CA LEU A 390 0.29 13.48 -4.45
C LEU A 390 -1.22 13.77 -4.57
N ALA A 391 -1.99 13.47 -3.51
CA ALA A 391 -3.42 13.71 -3.51
C ALA A 391 -3.76 15.21 -3.60
N LEU A 392 -3.09 16.06 -2.83
CA LEU A 392 -3.31 17.52 -2.83
C LEU A 392 -3.08 18.11 -4.23
N LYS A 393 -2.02 17.68 -4.93
CA LYS A 393 -1.73 18.16 -6.29
C LYS A 393 -2.70 17.58 -7.33
N GLN A 394 -2.79 16.25 -7.40
CA GLN A 394 -3.46 15.57 -8.52
C GLN A 394 -4.98 15.52 -8.38
N VAL A 395 -5.51 15.44 -7.16
CA VAL A 395 -6.96 15.33 -6.90
C VAL A 395 -7.58 16.66 -6.52
N TYR A 396 -6.87 17.45 -5.72
CA TYR A 396 -7.41 18.68 -5.13
C TYR A 396 -6.85 19.96 -5.77
N GLY A 397 -6.00 19.85 -6.80
CA GLY A 397 -5.50 20.97 -7.61
C GLY A 397 -4.66 21.98 -6.84
N LYS A 398 -4.05 21.58 -5.71
CA LYS A 398 -3.14 22.47 -4.96
C LYS A 398 -1.85 22.71 -5.75
N ASP A 399 -1.41 23.94 -5.78
CA ASP A 399 -0.13 24.32 -6.41
C ASP A 399 1.03 24.02 -5.45
N ILE A 400 1.47 22.77 -5.47
CA ILE A 400 2.59 22.25 -4.66
C ILE A 400 3.45 21.28 -5.46
N VAL A 401 4.70 21.14 -5.09
CA VAL A 401 5.59 20.08 -5.60
C VAL A 401 5.28 18.79 -4.84
N ALA A 402 4.82 17.76 -5.54
CA ALA A 402 4.35 16.51 -4.94
C ALA A 402 5.33 15.35 -5.06
N ASN A 403 6.25 15.41 -6.03
CA ASN A 403 7.27 14.39 -6.29
C ASN A 403 8.68 14.97 -6.13
N GLY A 404 9.63 14.10 -5.77
CA GLY A 404 11.05 14.36 -6.00
C GLY A 404 11.42 14.19 -7.47
N PRO A 405 12.70 14.43 -7.84
CA PRO A 405 13.17 14.32 -9.21
C PRO A 405 12.88 12.95 -9.83
N LEU A 406 12.28 12.94 -11.01
CA LEU A 406 11.95 11.76 -11.80
C LEU A 406 12.82 11.75 -13.06
N PHE A 407 13.62 10.70 -13.25
CA PHE A 407 14.46 10.56 -14.43
C PHE A 407 13.62 10.65 -15.71
N LYS A 408 14.01 11.54 -16.62
CA LYS A 408 13.33 11.81 -17.90
C LYS A 408 14.08 11.21 -19.08
N LYS A 409 15.30 11.64 -19.30
CA LYS A 409 16.15 11.17 -20.39
C LYS A 409 17.64 11.36 -20.10
N GLN A 410 18.47 10.65 -20.86
CA GLN A 410 19.91 10.83 -20.89
C GLN A 410 20.39 11.35 -22.25
N THR A 411 21.47 12.13 -22.24
CA THR A 411 22.20 12.54 -23.44
C THR A 411 23.68 12.28 -23.22
N ILE A 412 24.32 11.52 -24.12
CA ILE A 412 25.75 11.21 -24.04
C ILE A 412 26.52 12.28 -24.78
N LYS A 413 27.54 12.88 -24.13
CA LYS A 413 28.46 13.89 -24.72
C LYS A 413 29.90 13.53 -24.37
N GLY A 414 30.62 12.93 -25.32
CA GLY A 414 31.99 12.45 -25.10
C GLY A 414 32.05 11.41 -23.97
N ASN A 415 32.81 11.69 -22.94
CA ASN A 415 32.99 10.85 -21.77
C ASN A 415 32.00 11.14 -20.63
N GLN A 416 30.93 11.90 -20.88
CA GLN A 416 29.92 12.30 -19.90
C GLN A 416 28.52 11.90 -20.34
N ILE A 417 27.64 11.66 -19.36
CA ILE A 417 26.21 11.50 -19.57
C ILE A 417 25.48 12.62 -18.83
N ASN A 418 24.68 13.37 -19.55
CA ASN A 418 23.77 14.38 -18.98
C ASN A 418 22.41 13.71 -18.71
N LEU A 419 21.91 13.84 -17.47
CA LEU A 419 20.64 13.28 -17.00
C LEU A 419 19.66 14.42 -16.73
N GLU A 420 18.54 14.42 -17.43
CA GLU A 420 17.44 15.37 -17.24
C GLU A 420 16.34 14.76 -16.38
N PHE A 421 15.67 15.61 -15.61
CA PHE A 421 14.63 15.20 -14.66
C PHE A 421 13.37 16.03 -14.82
N ASP A 422 12.22 15.40 -14.62
CA ASP A 422 10.96 16.05 -14.33
C ASP A 422 10.82 16.22 -12.81
N ALA A 423 9.87 17.05 -12.35
CA ALA A 423 9.55 17.30 -10.93
C ALA A 423 10.76 17.83 -10.12
N VAL A 424 11.61 18.65 -10.73
CA VAL A 424 12.77 19.27 -10.07
C VAL A 424 12.39 20.33 -9.02
N GLY A 425 11.14 20.80 -9.04
CA GLY A 425 10.65 21.83 -8.11
C GLY A 425 11.42 23.15 -8.26
N SER A 426 11.87 23.71 -7.13
CA SER A 426 12.69 24.93 -7.09
C SER A 426 14.16 24.66 -7.41
N GLY A 427 14.50 23.49 -7.92
CA GLY A 427 15.83 23.05 -8.34
C GLY A 427 16.33 21.81 -7.59
N LEU A 428 17.43 21.26 -8.08
CA LEU A 428 18.06 20.07 -7.52
C LEU A 428 18.99 20.40 -6.34
N MET A 429 19.10 19.44 -5.39
CA MET A 429 20.06 19.49 -4.29
C MET A 429 20.51 18.10 -3.88
N THR A 430 21.55 18.00 -3.07
CA THR A 430 21.96 16.76 -2.40
C THR A 430 21.41 16.69 -0.98
N ALA A 431 21.26 15.47 -0.46
CA ALA A 431 20.80 15.24 0.92
C ALA A 431 21.71 15.90 1.97
N ARG A 432 23.00 16.03 1.67
CA ARG A 432 24.06 16.57 2.55
C ARG A 432 25.05 17.36 1.70
N PRO A 433 25.77 18.32 2.28
CA PRO A 433 26.90 18.95 1.60
C PRO A 433 27.93 17.93 1.15
N GLY A 434 28.61 18.17 0.03
CA GLY A 434 29.68 17.34 -0.49
C GLY A 434 29.31 16.55 -1.74
N LYS A 435 30.20 15.61 -2.11
CA LYS A 435 30.11 14.83 -3.35
C LYS A 435 28.87 13.93 -3.34
N MET A 436 28.13 13.95 -4.43
CA MET A 436 27.03 13.01 -4.67
C MET A 436 27.62 11.67 -5.11
N ASN A 437 27.44 10.62 -4.31
CA ASN A 437 28.11 9.34 -4.46
C ASN A 437 27.14 8.14 -4.64
N SER A 438 25.95 8.42 -5.17
CA SER A 438 24.87 7.45 -5.37
C SER A 438 24.67 7.04 -6.84
N PHE A 439 25.57 7.47 -7.72
CA PHE A 439 25.53 7.15 -9.16
C PHE A 439 26.59 6.14 -9.53
N ALA A 440 26.23 5.24 -10.43
CA ALA A 440 27.11 4.31 -11.10
C ALA A 440 27.01 4.48 -12.61
N ILE A 441 28.13 4.30 -13.31
CA ILE A 441 28.27 4.48 -14.76
C ILE A 441 28.94 3.26 -15.37
N ALA A 442 28.57 2.89 -16.59
CA ALA A 442 29.14 1.77 -17.31
C ALA A 442 29.33 2.06 -18.80
N GLY A 443 30.34 1.44 -19.39
CA GLY A 443 30.57 1.34 -20.84
C GLY A 443 29.81 0.17 -21.48
N LYS A 444 30.12 -0.10 -22.78
CA LYS A 444 29.55 -1.24 -23.52
C LYS A 444 29.93 -2.62 -22.92
N ASP A 445 30.99 -2.68 -22.16
CA ASP A 445 31.46 -3.87 -21.43
C ASP A 445 30.56 -4.25 -20.23
N ARG A 446 29.61 -3.36 -19.87
CA ARG A 446 28.66 -3.51 -18.76
C ARG A 446 29.31 -3.60 -17.38
N LYS A 447 30.57 -3.17 -17.23
CA LYS A 447 31.23 -3.06 -15.94
C LYS A 447 30.84 -1.74 -15.26
N TRP A 448 30.34 -1.85 -14.03
CA TRP A 448 29.86 -0.70 -13.27
C TRP A 448 30.95 -0.12 -12.40
N HIS A 449 31.14 1.19 -12.50
CA HIS A 449 32.04 1.99 -11.70
C HIS A 449 31.30 3.09 -10.98
N TRP A 450 31.81 3.52 -9.83
CA TRP A 450 31.29 4.73 -9.19
C TRP A 450 31.52 5.93 -10.07
N ALA A 451 30.54 6.80 -10.12
CA ALA A 451 30.61 7.98 -10.97
C ALA A 451 30.78 9.27 -10.18
N ASP A 452 31.46 10.23 -10.79
CA ASP A 452 31.39 11.64 -10.41
C ASP A 452 30.10 12.23 -10.95
N ALA A 453 29.25 12.69 -10.05
CA ALA A 453 27.98 13.29 -10.39
C ALA A 453 27.92 14.74 -9.88
N LYS A 454 27.56 15.69 -10.76
CA LYS A 454 27.48 17.12 -10.45
C LYS A 454 26.14 17.66 -10.93
N ILE A 455 25.45 18.38 -10.06
CA ILE A 455 24.26 19.16 -10.43
C ILE A 455 24.72 20.34 -11.29
N LYS A 456 24.10 20.48 -12.46
CA LYS A 456 24.19 21.65 -13.34
C LYS A 456 22.77 22.09 -13.68
N GLU A 457 22.34 23.20 -13.08
CA GLU A 457 20.96 23.68 -13.16
C GLU A 457 19.97 22.59 -12.74
N ASP A 458 19.05 22.19 -13.61
CA ASP A 458 18.03 21.14 -13.38
C ASP A 458 18.44 19.77 -13.93
N ALA A 459 19.73 19.54 -14.15
CA ALA A 459 20.28 18.30 -14.66
C ALA A 459 21.43 17.78 -13.78
N VAL A 460 21.80 16.51 -13.97
CA VAL A 460 22.97 15.91 -13.35
C VAL A 460 23.92 15.41 -14.44
N VAL A 461 25.16 15.91 -14.42
CA VAL A 461 26.23 15.42 -15.31
C VAL A 461 27.02 14.35 -14.58
N VAL A 462 27.16 13.20 -15.21
CA VAL A 462 27.80 11.99 -14.66
C VAL A 462 28.98 11.58 -15.53
N SER A 463 30.12 11.29 -14.90
CA SER A 463 31.34 10.82 -15.59
C SER A 463 32.15 9.89 -14.68
N SER A 464 33.14 9.19 -15.25
CA SER A 464 34.14 8.45 -14.49
C SER A 464 35.45 8.39 -15.27
N THR A 465 36.57 8.47 -14.58
CA THR A 465 37.90 8.27 -15.18
C THR A 465 38.14 6.84 -15.66
N GLU A 466 37.39 5.89 -15.09
CA GLU A 466 37.45 4.47 -15.43
C GLU A 466 36.58 4.09 -16.64
N VAL A 467 35.74 5.02 -17.14
CA VAL A 467 34.79 4.77 -18.25
C VAL A 467 34.90 5.90 -19.29
N SER A 468 35.77 5.72 -20.27
CA SER A 468 36.01 6.71 -21.33
C SER A 468 34.85 6.86 -22.31
N ILE A 469 34.08 5.81 -22.54
CA ILE A 469 32.91 5.78 -23.46
C ILE A 469 31.70 5.23 -22.69
N PRO A 470 31.03 6.09 -21.88
CA PRO A 470 29.89 5.65 -21.09
C PRO A 470 28.65 5.48 -21.95
N VAL A 471 27.82 4.49 -21.60
CA VAL A 471 26.54 4.21 -22.28
C VAL A 471 25.35 4.11 -21.31
N ALA A 472 25.60 3.87 -20.03
CA ALA A 472 24.55 3.62 -19.06
C ALA A 472 24.88 4.23 -17.68
N VAL A 473 23.83 4.63 -16.97
CA VAL A 473 23.86 5.12 -15.59
C VAL A 473 22.81 4.38 -14.77
N ARG A 474 23.14 4.04 -13.52
CA ARG A 474 22.18 3.65 -12.48
C ARG A 474 22.33 4.55 -11.27
N TYR A 475 21.19 4.97 -10.74
CA TYR A 475 21.11 5.80 -9.54
C TYR A 475 20.52 5.00 -8.39
N ALA A 476 21.22 5.00 -7.24
CA ALA A 476 20.80 4.37 -5.99
C ALA A 476 20.36 2.88 -6.18
N TRP A 477 21.11 2.13 -7.01
CA TRP A 477 20.76 0.76 -7.41
C TRP A 477 21.31 -0.27 -6.43
N ALA A 478 20.66 -0.37 -5.28
CA ALA A 478 21.03 -1.26 -4.19
C ALA A 478 19.85 -1.55 -3.25
N MET A 479 19.98 -2.54 -2.39
CA MET A 479 19.04 -2.79 -1.31
C MET A 479 18.94 -1.58 -0.38
N ASN A 480 20.08 -1.03 0.06
CA ASN A 480 20.16 0.11 0.96
C ASN A 480 21.09 1.23 0.47
N PRO A 481 20.63 2.11 -0.41
CA PRO A 481 21.40 3.30 -0.83
C PRO A 481 21.28 4.49 0.15
N SER A 482 20.52 4.40 1.26
CA SER A 482 20.15 5.55 2.13
C SER A 482 21.35 6.26 2.75
N GLN A 483 22.50 5.58 2.88
CA GLN A 483 23.73 6.16 3.43
C GLN A 483 24.55 6.93 2.39
N ARG A 484 24.23 6.80 1.11
CA ARG A 484 24.82 7.59 0.03
C ARG A 484 24.29 9.03 0.07
N ASN A 485 25.01 9.96 -0.51
CA ASN A 485 24.53 11.33 -0.67
C ASN A 485 23.53 11.37 -1.83
N LEU A 486 22.25 11.24 -1.50
CA LEU A 486 21.15 11.08 -2.45
C LEU A 486 20.77 12.43 -3.10
N LEU A 487 20.18 12.35 -4.30
CA LEU A 487 19.60 13.48 -5.03
C LEU A 487 18.20 13.80 -4.49
N TYR A 488 17.91 15.08 -4.32
CA TYR A 488 16.62 15.65 -3.89
C TYR A 488 16.26 16.86 -4.76
N ASN A 489 15.01 17.28 -4.69
CA ASN A 489 14.67 18.67 -5.02
C ASN A 489 14.75 19.55 -3.75
N LYS A 490 14.71 20.86 -3.92
CA LYS A 490 14.80 21.83 -2.81
C LYS A 490 13.58 21.78 -1.88
N GLU A 491 12.48 21.17 -2.28
CA GLU A 491 11.33 20.86 -1.43
C GLU A 491 11.58 19.62 -0.53
N GLY A 492 12.78 19.00 -0.62
CA GLY A 492 13.23 17.87 0.21
C GLY A 492 12.56 16.56 -0.13
N LEU A 493 12.13 16.40 -1.35
CA LEU A 493 11.62 15.15 -1.86
C LEU A 493 12.73 14.39 -2.59
N PRO A 494 13.00 13.11 -2.24
CA PRO A 494 14.09 12.34 -2.82
C PRO A 494 13.77 11.92 -4.25
N ALA A 495 14.81 11.88 -5.09
CA ALA A 495 14.72 11.27 -6.41
C ALA A 495 14.44 9.77 -6.30
N SER A 496 13.58 9.26 -7.19
CA SER A 496 13.37 7.81 -7.31
C SER A 496 14.61 7.13 -7.87
N PRO A 497 15.05 5.97 -7.34
CA PRO A 497 16.04 5.14 -8.02
C PRO A 497 15.62 4.84 -9.46
N PHE A 498 16.61 4.80 -10.36
CA PHE A 498 16.37 4.51 -11.77
C PHE A 498 17.60 3.88 -12.43
N ARG A 499 17.39 3.36 -13.62
CA ARG A 499 18.43 2.95 -14.57
C ARG A 499 18.13 3.53 -15.95
N THR A 500 19.18 3.74 -16.73
CA THR A 500 19.07 4.19 -18.12
C THR A 500 19.28 3.07 -19.13
N ASP A 501 19.76 1.93 -18.68
CA ASP A 501 19.99 0.73 -19.48
C ASP A 501 18.73 -0.14 -19.60
N SER A 502 18.69 -0.95 -20.67
CA SER A 502 17.68 -1.98 -20.91
C SER A 502 18.24 -3.41 -20.74
N TRP A 503 19.42 -3.55 -20.15
CA TRP A 503 20.07 -4.87 -19.99
C TRP A 503 19.23 -5.80 -19.12
N PRO A 504 19.19 -7.10 -19.44
CA PRO A 504 18.48 -8.07 -18.62
C PRO A 504 18.94 -8.02 -17.16
N LEU A 505 17.99 -7.98 -16.22
CA LEU A 505 18.26 -8.01 -14.78
C LEU A 505 18.34 -9.42 -14.23
N PHE A 506 17.85 -10.40 -14.99
CA PHE A 506 17.91 -11.82 -14.69
C PHE A 506 17.89 -12.64 -15.98
N ASP A 507 18.83 -13.59 -16.11
CA ASP A 507 18.87 -14.57 -17.19
C ASP A 507 18.68 -15.97 -16.60
N PRO A 508 17.52 -16.64 -16.79
CA PRO A 508 17.23 -17.93 -16.17
C PRO A 508 18.16 -19.06 -16.62
N LYS A 509 18.96 -18.86 -17.69
CA LYS A 509 19.96 -19.83 -18.16
C LYS A 509 21.32 -19.67 -17.49
N LYS A 510 21.61 -18.50 -16.92
CA LYS A 510 22.92 -18.15 -16.34
C LYS A 510 22.84 -17.82 -14.85
N ASP A 511 21.70 -17.27 -14.42
CA ASP A 511 21.55 -16.72 -13.09
C ASP A 511 20.79 -17.69 -12.18
N GLN A 512 21.26 -17.84 -10.95
CA GLN A 512 20.52 -18.50 -9.88
C GLN A 512 19.88 -17.43 -9.01
N ALA A 513 18.57 -17.57 -8.74
CA ALA A 513 17.85 -16.64 -7.89
C ALA A 513 18.44 -16.62 -6.46
N VAL A 514 18.82 -15.43 -5.99
CA VAL A 514 19.36 -15.21 -4.64
C VAL A 514 18.24 -14.68 -3.76
N THR A 515 17.93 -15.42 -2.69
CA THR A 515 16.92 -14.98 -1.71
C THR A 515 17.53 -13.97 -0.75
N VAL A 516 16.88 -12.81 -0.64
CA VAL A 516 17.27 -11.78 0.32
C VAL A 516 16.98 -12.26 1.74
N ASN A 517 18.03 -12.34 2.57
CA ASN A 517 17.94 -12.74 3.96
C ASN A 517 17.91 -11.53 4.89
N LYS A 518 17.22 -11.69 6.03
CA LYS A 518 17.23 -10.68 7.09
C LYS A 518 18.66 -10.57 7.66
N PRO A 519 19.24 -9.35 7.71
CA PRO A 519 20.55 -9.13 8.30
C PRO A 519 20.55 -9.45 9.81
N GLN A 520 21.68 -9.89 10.31
CA GLN A 520 21.86 -10.06 11.75
C GLN A 520 21.90 -8.69 12.44
N LYS A 521 21.28 -8.61 13.60
CA LYS A 521 21.27 -7.38 14.39
C LYS A 521 22.61 -7.24 15.11
N PRO A 522 23.40 -6.17 14.82
CA PRO A 522 24.61 -5.90 15.60
C PRO A 522 24.28 -5.65 17.07
N GLU A 523 25.23 -5.98 17.94
CA GLU A 523 25.11 -5.63 19.36
C GLU A 523 24.99 -4.11 19.54
N GLY A 524 24.13 -3.65 20.47
CA GLY A 524 23.91 -2.23 20.73
C GLY A 524 23.16 -1.45 19.64
N TYR A 525 22.69 -2.11 18.57
CA TYR A 525 21.98 -1.42 17.50
C TYR A 525 20.72 -0.68 18.00
N GLN A 526 20.63 0.61 17.68
CA GLN A 526 19.44 1.45 17.83
C GLN A 526 18.97 1.95 16.45
N PRO A 527 17.66 1.91 16.17
CA PRO A 527 17.12 2.52 14.95
C PRO A 527 17.49 4.00 14.87
N LYS A 528 18.08 4.41 13.77
CA LYS A 528 18.45 5.82 13.53
C LYS A 528 17.51 6.46 12.54
N ASP A 529 17.19 7.75 12.79
CA ASP A 529 16.62 8.60 11.75
C ASP A 529 17.81 9.09 10.88
N TRP A 530 17.84 8.62 9.62
CA TRP A 530 18.88 9.02 8.70
C TRP A 530 18.75 10.52 8.40
N ALA A 531 19.88 11.24 8.45
CA ALA A 531 19.90 12.67 8.22
C ALA A 531 19.26 13.03 6.88
N ARG A 532 18.13 13.70 6.95
CA ARG A 532 17.46 14.32 5.81
C ARG A 532 17.95 15.77 5.69
N PRO A 533 17.81 16.37 4.51
CA PRO A 533 17.90 17.81 4.42
C PRO A 533 16.98 18.43 5.49
N LYS A 534 17.52 19.32 6.32
CA LYS A 534 16.66 20.12 7.22
C LYS A 534 15.78 20.98 6.33
N MET A 535 14.50 20.65 6.31
CA MET A 535 13.49 21.43 5.60
C MET A 535 13.20 22.67 6.42
N THR A 536 13.41 23.82 5.85
CA THR A 536 12.76 25.06 6.29
C THR A 536 11.35 25.01 5.71
N HIS A 537 10.35 24.74 6.57
CA HIS A 537 8.92 24.81 6.23
C HIS A 537 8.45 26.25 6.26
#